data_b1b18eef9321ffe0cdfa58917790b1a8
#
_entry.id   b1b18eef9321ffe0cdfa58917790b1a8
#
_cell.length_a   1.000
_cell.length_b   1.000
_cell.length_c   1.000
_cell.angle_alpha   90.00
_cell.angle_beta   90.00
_cell.angle_gamma   90.00
#
_symmetry.space_group_name_H-M   'P 1'
#
loop_
_entity.id
_entity.type
_entity.pdbx_description
1 polymer ?
#
loop_
_entity_poly.entity_id
_entity_poly.type
_entity_poly.pdbx_seq_one_letter_code
_entity_poly.pdbx_strand_id
1 'polypeptide(L)'
;MFDSSAGPSEMDTLRFAANGMSAQRSLLDLAARNVAAAQASTPGHPYARLVAQLGSEPERGVDDAFDPDSDVGTEPDGPAVSGVRSEPGSGDALTEMIAVLDAQRAYEQNASIFDTAKRLAERTLDVGRG
;
A
#
# COMPACT_ATOMS: atom_id res chain seq x y z
N MET A 1 -5.32 35.18 10.53
CA MET A 1 -6.20 34.43 9.62
C MET A 1 -5.55 33.09 9.35
N PHE A 2 -6.18 32.02 9.83
CA PHE A 2 -5.63 30.69 9.68
C PHE A 2 -5.98 30.17 8.29
N ASP A 3 -4.95 29.90 7.52
CA ASP A 3 -5.11 29.28 6.22
C ASP A 3 -5.38 27.79 6.42
N SER A 4 -6.62 27.37 6.25
CA SER A 4 -7.02 25.97 6.32
C SER A 4 -6.60 25.17 5.08
N SER A 5 -5.86 25.76 4.16
CA SER A 5 -5.31 25.11 2.98
C SER A 5 -3.90 24.58 3.20
N ALA A 6 -3.43 24.50 4.45
CA ALA A 6 -2.18 23.80 4.76
C ALA A 6 -2.28 22.37 4.24
N GLY A 7 -1.32 21.96 3.41
CA GLY A 7 -1.22 20.60 2.89
C GLY A 7 -1.12 19.56 4.01
N PRO A 8 -1.07 18.26 3.67
CA PRO A 8 -0.95 17.21 4.67
C PRO A 8 0.24 17.48 5.60
N SER A 9 0.04 17.22 6.88
CA SER A 9 1.09 17.37 7.87
C SER A 9 2.23 16.37 7.59
N GLU A 10 3.41 16.62 8.17
CA GLU A 10 4.52 15.68 8.06
C GLU A 10 4.14 14.30 8.61
N MET A 11 3.32 14.26 9.65
CA MET A 11 2.83 13.02 10.22
C MET A 11 1.90 12.29 9.26
N ASP A 12 1.06 13.00 8.53
CA ASP A 12 0.19 12.40 7.50
C ASP A 12 1.03 11.85 6.35
N THR A 13 2.07 12.56 5.95
CA THR A 13 3.01 12.09 4.92
C THR A 13 3.73 10.82 5.36
N LEU A 14 4.19 10.76 6.62
CA LEU A 14 4.81 9.57 7.20
C LEU A 14 3.84 8.39 7.22
N ARG A 15 2.62 8.62 7.64
CA ARG A 15 1.58 7.59 7.68
C ARG A 15 1.24 7.08 6.29
N PHE A 16 1.06 7.98 5.34
CA PHE A 16 0.80 7.65 3.94
C PHE A 16 1.93 6.78 3.37
N ALA A 17 3.19 7.19 3.57
CA ALA A 17 4.35 6.45 3.11
C ALA A 17 4.47 5.08 3.79
N ALA A 18 4.20 4.98 5.10
CA ALA A 18 4.22 3.72 5.83
C ALA A 18 3.15 2.76 5.31
N ASN A 19 1.95 3.26 5.04
CA ASN A 19 0.87 2.45 4.47
C ASN A 19 1.19 2.00 3.05
N GLY A 20 1.80 2.88 2.25
CA GLY A 20 2.30 2.53 0.93
C GLY A 20 3.35 1.42 0.97
N MET A 21 4.28 1.46 1.92
CA MET A 21 5.27 0.42 2.14
C MET A 21 4.62 -0.91 2.54
N SER A 22 3.63 -0.87 3.42
CA SER A 22 2.88 -2.05 3.84
C SER A 22 2.13 -2.67 2.67
N ALA A 23 1.47 -1.87 1.86
CA ALA A 23 0.78 -2.33 0.64
C ALA A 23 1.77 -2.96 -0.34
N GLN A 24 2.93 -2.34 -0.57
CA GLN A 24 3.94 -2.86 -1.48
C GLN A 24 4.56 -4.17 -0.96
N ARG A 25 4.72 -4.31 0.35
CA ARG A 25 5.16 -5.58 0.95
C ARG A 25 4.17 -6.70 0.68
N SER A 26 2.88 -6.42 0.79
CA SER A 26 1.83 -7.39 0.47
C SER A 26 1.85 -7.75 -1.02
N LEU A 27 2.03 -6.78 -1.90
CA LEU A 27 2.17 -7.00 -3.34
C LEU A 27 3.40 -7.85 -3.65
N LEU A 28 4.51 -7.61 -2.96
CA LEU A 28 5.74 -8.38 -3.11
C LEU A 28 5.52 -9.86 -2.71
N ASP A 29 4.84 -10.09 -1.60
CA ASP A 29 4.51 -11.44 -1.14
C ASP A 29 3.63 -12.17 -2.15
N LEU A 30 2.59 -11.51 -2.68
CA LEU A 30 1.73 -12.09 -3.70
C LEU A 30 2.50 -12.37 -5.00
N ALA A 31 3.36 -11.45 -5.43
CA ALA A 31 4.18 -11.64 -6.62
C ALA A 31 5.13 -12.83 -6.46
N ALA A 32 5.75 -12.99 -5.29
CA ALA A 32 6.61 -14.14 -5.00
C ALA A 32 5.83 -15.46 -5.03
N ARG A 33 4.62 -15.48 -4.50
CA ARG A 33 3.72 -16.66 -4.57
C ARG A 33 3.33 -16.98 -6.01
N ASN A 34 3.08 -15.96 -6.82
CA ASN A 34 2.77 -16.12 -8.24
C ASN A 34 3.94 -16.71 -9.02
N VAL A 35 5.18 -16.28 -8.73
CA VAL A 35 6.38 -16.88 -9.31
C VAL A 35 6.47 -18.36 -8.98
N ALA A 36 6.30 -18.72 -7.71
CA ALA A 36 6.35 -20.11 -7.27
C ALA A 36 5.25 -20.95 -7.94
N ALA A 37 4.04 -20.41 -8.04
CA ALA A 37 2.92 -21.09 -8.70
C ALA A 37 3.17 -21.28 -10.20
N ALA A 38 3.72 -20.27 -10.87
CA ALA A 38 4.06 -20.34 -12.30
C ALA A 38 5.15 -21.38 -12.57
N GLN A 39 6.16 -21.45 -11.70
CA GLN A 39 7.21 -22.46 -11.81
C GLN A 39 6.71 -23.90 -11.58
N ALA A 40 5.69 -24.05 -10.74
CA ALA A 40 5.08 -25.36 -10.48
C ALA A 40 4.01 -25.75 -11.52
N SER A 41 3.63 -24.85 -12.41
CA SER A 41 2.61 -25.10 -13.43
C SER A 41 3.14 -26.04 -14.50
N THR A 42 2.24 -26.88 -15.04
CA THR A 42 2.54 -27.80 -16.13
C THR A 42 1.54 -27.61 -17.26
N PRO A 43 1.85 -28.04 -18.50
CA PRO A 43 0.90 -28.02 -19.59
C PRO A 43 -0.41 -28.76 -19.20
N GLY A 44 -1.54 -28.09 -19.33
CA GLY A 44 -2.84 -28.63 -18.92
C GLY A 44 -3.21 -28.33 -17.46
N HIS A 45 -2.30 -27.82 -16.64
CA HIS A 45 -2.53 -27.43 -15.25
C HIS A 45 -2.06 -26.00 -15.03
N PRO A 46 -2.82 -25.00 -15.54
CA PRO A 46 -2.46 -23.61 -15.34
C PRO A 46 -2.51 -23.23 -13.86
N TYR A 47 -1.63 -22.32 -13.45
CA TYR A 47 -1.64 -21.80 -12.09
C TYR A 47 -2.71 -20.73 -11.90
N ALA A 48 -3.18 -20.58 -10.67
CA ALA A 48 -4.03 -19.47 -10.28
C ALA A 48 -3.14 -18.30 -9.83
N ARG A 49 -3.31 -17.17 -10.49
CA ARG A 49 -2.59 -15.94 -10.16
C ARG A 49 -3.33 -15.19 -9.07
N LEU A 50 -2.62 -14.74 -8.05
CA LEU A 50 -3.17 -13.94 -6.97
C LEU A 50 -2.97 -12.46 -7.29
N VAL A 51 -4.05 -11.70 -7.21
CA VAL A 51 -4.05 -10.26 -7.50
C VAL A 51 -4.60 -9.51 -6.30
N ALA A 52 -3.84 -8.52 -5.82
CA ALA A 52 -4.29 -7.65 -4.76
C ALA A 52 -5.39 -6.71 -5.25
N GLN A 53 -6.41 -6.57 -4.46
CA GLN A 53 -7.38 -5.50 -4.62
C GLN A 53 -6.94 -4.33 -3.78
N LEU A 54 -6.69 -3.21 -4.43
CA LEU A 54 -6.36 -1.96 -3.77
C LEU A 54 -7.65 -1.17 -3.59
N GLY A 55 -7.92 -0.73 -2.39
CA GLY A 55 -9.08 0.08 -2.08
C GLY A 55 -8.76 1.03 -0.94
N SER A 56 -9.38 2.18 -0.96
CA SER A 56 -9.52 2.99 0.22
C SER A 56 -10.62 2.33 1.04
N GLU A 57 -10.27 1.77 2.18
CA GLU A 57 -11.16 1.20 3.18
C GLU A 57 -12.33 0.33 2.66
N PRO A 58 -12.61 -0.83 3.26
CA PRO A 58 -13.82 -1.54 2.96
C PRO A 58 -15.00 -0.61 3.23
N GLU A 59 -15.88 -0.46 2.25
CA GLU A 59 -17.16 0.17 2.50
C GLU A 59 -17.78 -0.50 3.72
N ARG A 60 -17.69 0.17 4.87
CA ARG A 60 -18.53 -0.20 6.00
C ARG A 60 -19.96 -0.16 5.49
N GLY A 61 -20.61 -1.30 5.53
CA GLY A 61 -21.98 -1.38 5.10
C GLY A 61 -22.77 -0.21 5.72
N VAL A 62 -23.56 0.42 4.89
CA VAL A 62 -24.42 1.56 5.26
C VAL A 62 -25.34 1.29 6.47
N ASP A 63 -25.28 0.09 7.03
CA ASP A 63 -26.06 -0.35 8.19
C ASP A 63 -25.36 -0.09 9.53
N ASP A 64 -24.11 0.35 9.54
CA ASP A 64 -23.48 0.80 10.77
C ASP A 64 -23.99 2.20 11.08
N ALA A 65 -24.86 2.23 12.07
CA ALA A 65 -25.45 3.44 12.59
C ALA A 65 -24.37 4.51 12.80
N PHE A 66 -24.66 5.69 12.28
CA PHE A 66 -23.92 6.91 12.54
C PHE A 66 -23.59 6.99 14.04
N ASP A 67 -22.32 6.75 14.36
CA ASP A 67 -21.79 6.98 15.69
C ASP A 67 -21.23 8.40 15.73
N PRO A 68 -21.90 9.34 16.39
CA PRO A 68 -21.45 10.74 16.41
C PRO A 68 -20.16 10.94 17.19
N ASP A 69 -19.70 9.94 17.96
CA ASP A 69 -18.44 9.97 18.71
C ASP A 69 -17.28 9.33 17.95
N SER A 70 -17.55 8.72 16.81
CA SER A 70 -16.46 8.30 15.94
C SER A 70 -15.87 9.56 15.30
N ASP A 71 -14.71 9.93 15.77
CA ASP A 71 -13.88 10.97 15.14
C ASP A 71 -13.45 10.47 13.76
N VAL A 72 -14.39 10.53 12.82
CA VAL A 72 -14.17 10.12 11.43
C VAL A 72 -13.57 11.26 10.65
N GLY A 73 -12.47 11.78 11.17
CA GLY A 73 -11.52 12.51 10.36
C GLY A 73 -10.58 11.55 9.66
N THR A 74 -11.12 10.46 9.11
CA THR A 74 -10.30 9.51 8.39
C THR A 74 -10.07 10.01 6.98
N GLU A 75 -9.11 10.92 6.85
CA GLU A 75 -8.43 11.10 5.59
C GLU A 75 -7.95 9.71 5.13
N PRO A 76 -8.11 9.38 3.84
CA PRO A 76 -7.65 8.08 3.37
C PRO A 76 -6.17 7.93 3.65
N ASP A 77 -5.83 6.97 4.48
CA ASP A 77 -4.46 6.67 4.92
C ASP A 77 -3.56 6.16 3.78
N GLY A 78 -3.94 6.39 2.54
CA GLY A 78 -3.21 5.94 1.38
C GLY A 78 -3.67 4.56 0.89
N PRO A 79 -3.04 4.05 -0.16
CA PRO A 79 -3.44 2.80 -0.76
C PRO A 79 -3.22 1.64 0.20
N ALA A 80 -4.26 0.87 0.45
CA ALA A 80 -4.21 -0.33 1.26
C ALA A 80 -4.69 -1.54 0.45
N VAL A 81 -4.18 -2.72 0.79
CA VAL A 81 -4.69 -3.96 0.21
C VAL A 81 -5.98 -4.31 0.94
N SER A 82 -7.11 -4.20 0.25
CA SER A 82 -8.43 -4.49 0.80
C SER A 82 -8.80 -5.96 0.67
N GLY A 83 -8.15 -6.71 -0.21
CA GLY A 83 -8.42 -8.12 -0.43
C GLY A 83 -7.51 -8.73 -1.46
N VAL A 84 -7.67 -10.03 -1.66
CA VAL A 84 -6.94 -10.79 -2.68
C VAL A 84 -7.96 -11.57 -3.49
N ARG A 85 -7.86 -11.51 -4.79
CA ARG A 85 -8.65 -12.34 -5.70
C ARG A 85 -7.73 -13.28 -6.48
N SER A 86 -8.29 -14.37 -6.96
CA SER A 86 -7.61 -15.30 -7.83
C SER A 86 -8.11 -15.12 -9.27
N GLU A 87 -7.19 -15.19 -10.23
CA GLU A 87 -7.52 -15.17 -11.65
C GLU A 87 -6.68 -16.23 -12.38
N PRO A 88 -7.08 -16.67 -13.59
CA PRO A 88 -6.25 -17.59 -14.36
C PRO A 88 -4.89 -16.97 -14.69
N GLY A 89 -3.81 -17.70 -14.44
CA GLY A 89 -2.48 -17.27 -14.81
C GLY A 89 -2.30 -17.30 -16.33
N SER A 90 -1.99 -16.13 -16.91
CA SER A 90 -1.81 -15.98 -18.35
C SER A 90 -0.35 -15.79 -18.74
N GLY A 91 0.53 -15.66 -17.75
CA GLY A 91 1.95 -15.43 -17.95
C GLY A 91 2.78 -16.65 -17.61
N ASP A 92 4.09 -16.51 -17.76
CA ASP A 92 5.08 -17.47 -17.31
C ASP A 92 5.80 -16.93 -16.06
N ALA A 93 6.72 -17.72 -15.52
CA ALA A 93 7.51 -17.32 -14.35
C ALA A 93 8.28 -16.01 -14.59
N LEU A 94 8.73 -15.76 -15.81
CA LEU A 94 9.45 -14.54 -16.17
C LEU A 94 8.54 -13.30 -16.02
N THR A 95 7.30 -13.39 -16.48
CA THR A 95 6.30 -12.32 -16.32
C THR A 95 6.05 -12.02 -14.85
N GLU A 96 5.93 -13.06 -14.03
CA GLU A 96 5.73 -12.88 -12.59
C GLU A 96 6.98 -12.32 -11.89
N MET A 97 8.18 -12.64 -12.37
CA MET A 97 9.43 -12.04 -11.88
C MET A 97 9.51 -10.53 -12.15
N ILE A 98 9.00 -10.09 -13.30
CA ILE A 98 8.90 -8.66 -13.61
C ILE A 98 8.00 -7.96 -12.58
N ALA A 99 6.89 -8.58 -12.20
CA ALA A 99 6.01 -8.04 -11.16
C ALA A 99 6.73 -7.94 -9.79
N VAL A 100 7.58 -8.89 -9.44
CA VAL A 100 8.43 -8.82 -8.24
C VAL A 100 9.36 -7.62 -8.29
N LEU A 101 10.04 -7.43 -9.42
CA LEU A 101 10.97 -6.30 -9.59
C LEU A 101 10.25 -4.96 -9.50
N ASP A 102 9.08 -4.84 -10.10
CA ASP A 102 8.25 -3.63 -10.03
C ASP A 102 7.81 -3.35 -8.60
N ALA A 103 7.37 -4.38 -7.86
CA ALA A 103 6.97 -4.24 -6.47
C ALA A 103 8.16 -3.84 -5.57
N GLN A 104 9.35 -4.41 -5.79
CA GLN A 104 10.57 -4.02 -5.09
C GLN A 104 10.92 -2.56 -5.33
N ARG A 105 10.85 -2.12 -6.57
CA ARG A 105 11.15 -0.72 -6.93
C ARG A 105 10.17 0.24 -6.27
N ALA A 106 8.88 -0.09 -6.30
CA ALA A 106 7.86 0.72 -5.64
C ALA A 106 8.06 0.77 -4.12
N TYR A 107 8.43 -0.35 -3.50
CA TYR A 107 8.76 -0.40 -2.08
C TYR A 107 9.96 0.51 -1.74
N GLU A 108 11.02 0.44 -2.52
CA GLU A 108 12.22 1.28 -2.33
C GLU A 108 11.90 2.77 -2.47
N GLN A 109 11.06 3.14 -3.44
CA GLN A 109 10.59 4.51 -3.60
C GLN A 109 9.81 4.99 -2.39
N ASN A 110 8.87 4.20 -1.89
CA ASN A 110 8.11 4.53 -0.70
C ASN A 110 9.00 4.63 0.55
N ALA A 111 9.99 3.74 0.68
CA ALA A 111 10.96 3.80 1.77
C ALA A 111 11.79 5.09 1.72
N SER A 112 12.17 5.54 0.54
CA SER A 112 12.90 6.80 0.36
C SER A 112 12.02 8.01 0.75
N ILE A 113 10.77 8.01 0.36
CA ILE A 113 9.81 9.05 0.74
C ILE A 113 9.62 9.08 2.26
N PHE A 114 9.47 7.91 2.87
CA PHE A 114 9.33 7.78 4.33
C PHE A 114 10.54 8.36 5.06
N ASP A 115 11.75 8.02 4.63
CA ASP A 115 12.99 8.51 5.23
C ASP A 115 13.11 10.04 5.11
N THR A 116 12.78 10.59 3.96
CA THR A 116 12.78 12.03 3.72
C THR A 116 11.76 12.74 4.62
N ALA A 117 10.54 12.22 4.70
CA ALA A 117 9.49 12.78 5.54
C ALA A 117 9.86 12.72 7.02
N LYS A 118 10.48 11.61 7.45
CA LYS A 118 10.99 11.47 8.81
C LYS A 118 12.03 12.53 9.16
N ARG A 119 12.99 12.77 8.28
CA ARG A 119 14.01 13.80 8.47
C ARG A 119 13.41 15.21 8.56
N LEU A 120 12.41 15.50 7.74
CA LEU A 120 11.70 16.78 7.78
C LEU A 120 10.95 16.95 9.10
N ALA A 121 10.28 15.91 9.58
CA ALA A 121 9.58 15.93 10.86
C ALA A 121 10.55 16.15 12.03
N GLU A 122 11.70 15.51 12.02
CA GLU A 122 12.75 15.69 13.03
C GLU A 122 13.28 17.13 13.04
N ARG A 123 13.52 17.72 11.87
CA ARG A 123 13.95 19.13 11.76
C ARG A 123 12.90 20.07 12.29
N THR A 124 11.63 19.84 12.00
CA THR A 124 10.54 20.68 12.49
C THR A 124 10.46 20.64 14.00
N LEU A 125 10.66 19.49 14.62
CA LEU A 125 10.71 19.35 16.07
C LEU A 125 11.92 20.08 16.68
N ASP A 126 13.08 20.02 16.06
CA ASP A 126 14.27 20.72 16.52
C ASP A 126 14.11 22.23 16.44
N VAL A 127 13.53 22.76 15.37
CA VAL A 127 13.23 24.19 15.23
C VAL A 127 12.20 24.64 16.26
N GLY A 128 11.22 23.80 16.57
CA GLY A 128 10.21 24.10 17.59
C GLY A 128 10.74 24.14 19.03
N ARG A 129 11.93 23.60 19.28
CA ARG A 129 12.60 23.59 20.60
C ARG A 129 13.53 24.76 20.82
N GLY A 130 13.85 25.49 19.77
CA GLY A 130 14.80 26.64 19.82
C GLY A 130 14.31 27.86 20.52
#